data_0b5fd2f23842a9fa9bca279822c33837
#
_entry.id   0b5fd2f23842a9fa9bca279822c33837
#
_cell.length_a   1.000
_cell.length_b   1.000
_cell.length_c   1.000
_cell.angle_alpha   90.00
_cell.angle_beta   90.00
_cell.angle_gamma   90.00
#
_symmetry.space_group_name_H-M   'P 1'
#
loop_
_entity.id
_entity.type
_entity.pdbx_description
1 polymer ?
#
loop_
_entity_poly.entity_id
_entity_poly.type
_entity_poly.pdbx_seq_one_letter_code
_entity_poly.pdbx_strand_id
1 'polypeptide(L)'
;MQTIQLKAMTRELCHELYRRWTNDASIYMDMRLFRPYVYNEAAVNRYFDAKGSDASRRLFAIMLGDQVIGELQLKQIDYDKKECTLSIHMQNDMVKGKGYGTQAEHLAVKIAFDELG
;
A
#
# COMPACT_ATOMS: atom_id res chain seq x y z
N MET A 1 -10.74 -19.16 5.49
CA MET A 1 -10.40 -17.89 4.83
C MET A 1 -9.35 -17.17 5.68
N GLN A 2 -8.28 -16.74 5.04
CA GLN A 2 -7.26 -15.99 5.74
C GLN A 2 -7.70 -14.55 5.93
N THR A 3 -7.35 -13.99 7.09
CA THR A 3 -7.72 -12.63 7.45
C THR A 3 -6.49 -11.75 7.37
N ILE A 4 -6.63 -10.60 6.72
CA ILE A 4 -5.55 -9.62 6.67
C ILE A 4 -5.62 -8.66 7.84
N GLN A 5 -4.49 -8.00 8.09
CA GLN A 5 -4.38 -6.92 9.07
C GLN A 5 -3.68 -5.74 8.44
N LEU A 6 -3.92 -4.56 8.97
CA LEU A 6 -3.18 -3.36 8.61
C LEU A 6 -2.24 -3.01 9.75
N LYS A 7 -0.97 -2.79 9.40
CA LYS A 7 0.04 -2.29 10.35
C LYS A 7 0.61 -0.99 9.80
N ALA A 8 1.01 -0.10 10.71
CA ALA A 8 1.75 1.09 10.26
C ALA A 8 2.97 0.64 9.45
N MET A 9 3.17 1.25 8.28
CA MET A 9 4.31 0.91 7.44
C MET A 9 5.61 1.28 8.16
N THR A 10 6.57 0.37 8.11
CA THR A 10 7.93 0.64 8.60
C THR A 10 8.89 0.55 7.43
N ARG A 11 10.10 1.08 7.62
CA ARG A 11 11.14 0.99 6.60
C ARG A 11 11.41 -0.47 6.22
N GLU A 12 11.51 -1.34 7.21
CA GLU A 12 11.76 -2.76 6.98
C GLU A 12 10.63 -3.42 6.18
N LEU A 13 9.39 -3.17 6.55
CA LEU A 13 8.24 -3.70 5.82
C LEU A 13 8.18 -3.15 4.40
N CYS A 14 8.54 -1.89 4.22
CA CYS A 14 8.57 -1.26 2.90
C CYS A 14 9.59 -1.96 2.00
N HIS A 15 10.80 -2.23 2.50
CA HIS A 15 11.80 -2.97 1.74
C HIS A 15 11.36 -4.40 1.44
N GLU A 16 10.79 -5.07 2.42
CA GLU A 16 10.30 -6.44 2.25
C GLU A 16 9.21 -6.52 1.18
N LEU A 17 8.29 -5.57 1.19
CA LEU A 17 7.23 -5.49 0.20
C LEU A 17 7.79 -5.32 -1.20
N TYR A 18 8.65 -4.31 -1.40
CA TYR A 18 9.15 -3.98 -2.73
C TYR A 18 10.23 -4.94 -3.23
N ARG A 19 10.88 -5.66 -2.35
CA ARG A 19 11.85 -6.69 -2.75
C ARG A 19 11.20 -7.78 -3.59
N ARG A 20 9.90 -8.03 -3.35
CA ARG A 20 9.12 -9.06 -4.05
C ARG A 20 8.07 -8.47 -4.99
N TRP A 21 8.13 -7.17 -5.22
CA TRP A 21 7.12 -6.47 -6.02
C TRP A 21 7.27 -6.82 -7.49
N THR A 22 6.12 -7.00 -8.17
CA THR A 22 6.10 -7.14 -9.62
C THR A 22 5.11 -6.15 -10.21
N ASN A 23 5.47 -5.52 -11.34
CA ASN A 23 4.56 -4.66 -12.06
C ASN A 23 3.50 -5.49 -12.77
N ASP A 24 2.28 -4.97 -12.78
CA ASP A 24 1.17 -5.61 -13.45
C ASP A 24 1.14 -5.15 -14.92
N ALA A 25 1.46 -6.08 -15.82
CA ALA A 25 1.51 -5.78 -17.25
C ALA A 25 0.13 -5.38 -17.81
N SER A 26 -0.95 -5.82 -17.18
CA SER A 26 -2.31 -5.56 -17.67
C SER A 26 -2.72 -4.10 -17.59
N ILE A 27 -2.05 -3.28 -16.78
CA ILE A 27 -2.33 -1.85 -16.68
C ILE A 27 -1.70 -1.05 -17.82
N TYR A 28 -0.79 -1.66 -18.61
CA TYR A 28 -0.13 -0.97 -19.70
C TYR A 28 -0.89 -1.22 -21.01
N MET A 29 -1.36 -0.15 -21.62
CA MET A 29 -2.06 -0.23 -22.90
C MET A 29 -1.13 -0.57 -24.05
N ASP A 30 0.15 -0.26 -23.92
CA ASP A 30 1.19 -0.54 -24.90
C ASP A 30 2.31 -1.30 -24.20
N MET A 31 2.49 -2.57 -24.56
CA MET A 31 3.49 -3.43 -23.96
C MET A 31 4.93 -2.94 -24.14
N ARG A 32 5.17 -2.06 -25.14
CA ARG A 32 6.48 -1.44 -25.28
C ARG A 32 6.81 -0.50 -24.14
N LEU A 33 5.80 -0.02 -23.41
CA LEU A 33 5.96 0.85 -22.25
C LEU A 33 6.13 0.07 -20.96
N PHE A 34 5.83 -1.22 -20.97
CA PHE A 34 5.98 -2.06 -19.79
C PHE A 34 7.45 -2.17 -19.38
N ARG A 35 7.70 -1.98 -18.10
CA ARG A 35 9.04 -2.17 -17.51
C ARG A 35 8.91 -3.07 -16.29
N PRO A 36 9.65 -4.19 -16.25
CA PRO A 36 9.69 -5.01 -15.03
C PRO A 36 10.18 -4.17 -13.85
N TYR A 37 9.60 -4.40 -12.70
CA TYR A 37 10.05 -3.72 -11.49
C TYR A 37 11.38 -4.33 -11.04
N VAL A 38 12.36 -3.47 -10.77
CA VAL A 38 13.66 -3.87 -10.24
C VAL A 38 13.83 -3.22 -8.87
N TYR A 39 13.99 -4.04 -7.84
CA TYR A 39 14.19 -3.53 -6.49
C TYR A 39 15.48 -2.72 -6.39
N ASN A 40 15.37 -1.54 -5.77
CA ASN A 40 16.51 -0.67 -5.51
C ASN A 40 16.37 -0.12 -4.08
N GLU A 41 17.33 -0.50 -3.23
CA GLU A 41 17.27 -0.14 -1.82
C GLU A 41 17.22 1.37 -1.60
N ALA A 42 18.06 2.13 -2.31
CA ALA A 42 18.09 3.59 -2.17
C ALA A 42 16.77 4.24 -2.61
N ALA A 43 16.17 3.73 -3.68
CA ALA A 43 14.89 4.24 -4.17
C ALA A 43 13.77 3.99 -3.16
N VAL A 44 13.74 2.81 -2.56
CA VAL A 44 12.74 2.48 -1.53
C VAL A 44 12.92 3.34 -0.29
N ASN A 45 14.17 3.58 0.12
CA ASN A 45 14.45 4.48 1.24
C ASN A 45 13.92 5.88 0.98
N ARG A 46 14.18 6.42 -0.24
CA ARG A 46 13.68 7.74 -0.62
C ARG A 46 12.15 7.78 -0.63
N TYR A 47 11.53 6.74 -1.16
CA TYR A 47 10.08 6.62 -1.19
C TYR A 47 9.50 6.62 0.21
N PHE A 48 10.03 5.79 1.10
CA PHE A 48 9.55 5.71 2.46
C PHE A 48 9.71 7.03 3.21
N ASP A 49 10.86 7.68 3.06
CA ASP A 49 11.12 8.95 3.74
C ASP A 49 10.18 10.05 3.23
N ALA A 50 9.98 10.13 1.91
CA ALA A 50 9.10 11.14 1.31
C ALA A 50 7.64 10.95 1.75
N LYS A 51 7.15 9.70 1.73
CA LYS A 51 5.76 9.42 2.09
C LYS A 51 5.54 9.51 3.59
N GLY A 52 6.49 9.04 4.38
CA GLY A 52 6.38 9.02 5.84
C GLY A 52 6.46 10.41 6.48
N SER A 53 7.06 11.39 5.80
CA SER A 53 7.17 12.75 6.32
C SER A 53 5.97 13.64 5.97
N ASP A 54 5.03 13.14 5.16
CA ASP A 54 3.86 13.91 4.75
C ASP A 54 2.75 13.77 5.80
N ALA A 55 2.46 14.87 6.51
CA ALA A 55 1.46 14.88 7.59
C ALA A 55 0.03 14.63 7.08
N SER A 56 -0.22 14.85 5.79
CA SER A 56 -1.53 14.60 5.17
C SER A 56 -1.68 13.17 4.68
N ARG A 57 -0.74 12.28 5.02
CA ARG A 57 -0.68 10.92 4.50
C ARG A 57 -0.38 9.93 5.62
N ARG A 58 -1.01 8.74 5.53
CA ARG A 58 -0.70 7.63 6.42
C ARG A 58 -0.47 6.38 5.58
N LEU A 59 0.63 5.70 5.83
CA LEU A 59 1.01 4.48 5.13
C LEU A 59 0.76 3.27 6.01
N PHE A 60 0.15 2.25 5.43
CA PHE A 60 -0.10 0.98 6.10
C PHE A 60 0.44 -0.16 5.27
N ALA A 61 1.00 -1.16 5.94
CA ALA A 61 1.33 -2.43 5.32
C ALA A 61 0.11 -3.35 5.42
N ILE A 62 -0.25 -3.96 4.30
CA ILE A 62 -1.30 -4.98 4.28
C ILE A 62 -0.62 -6.30 4.59
N MET A 63 -0.97 -6.90 5.73
CA MET A 63 -0.32 -8.11 6.24
C MET A 63 -1.22 -9.32 6.09
N LEU A 64 -0.64 -10.42 5.62
CA LEU A 64 -1.26 -11.73 5.64
C LEU A 64 -0.38 -12.60 6.53
N GLY A 65 -0.81 -12.78 7.79
CA GLY A 65 0.07 -13.35 8.80
C GLY A 65 1.29 -12.47 9.01
N ASP A 66 2.47 -13.03 8.88
CA ASP A 66 3.73 -12.31 9.05
C ASP A 66 4.29 -11.74 7.74
N GLN A 67 3.57 -11.93 6.63
CA GLN A 67 4.04 -11.50 5.32
C GLN A 67 3.33 -10.24 4.88
N VAL A 68 4.10 -9.23 4.46
CA VAL A 68 3.54 -8.03 3.83
C VAL A 68 3.19 -8.34 2.38
N ILE A 69 1.94 -8.07 1.98
CA ILE A 69 1.46 -8.38 0.64
C ILE A 69 1.01 -7.16 -0.15
N GLY A 70 0.96 -6.01 0.48
CA GLY A 70 0.53 -4.80 -0.19
C GLY A 70 0.74 -3.56 0.64
N GLU A 71 0.38 -2.44 0.05
CA GLU A 71 0.47 -1.12 0.66
C GLU A 71 -0.87 -0.43 0.55
N LEU A 72 -1.30 0.20 1.65
CA LEU A 72 -2.50 1.01 1.66
C LEU A 72 -2.12 2.41 2.13
N GLN A 73 -2.59 3.42 1.43
CA GLN A 73 -2.36 4.80 1.79
C GLN A 73 -3.68 5.53 2.02
N LEU A 74 -3.77 6.26 3.13
CA LEU A 74 -4.73 7.34 3.29
C LEU A 74 -3.94 8.60 2.97
N LYS A 75 -4.32 9.30 1.92
CA LYS A 75 -3.56 10.47 1.43
C LYS A 75 -4.47 11.66 1.21
N GLN A 76 -3.87 12.84 1.11
CA GLN A 76 -4.62 14.08 0.95
C GLN A 76 -5.63 14.26 2.09
N ILE A 77 -5.22 13.91 3.31
CA ILE A 77 -6.10 13.97 4.48
C ILE A 77 -6.40 15.44 4.79
N ASP A 78 -7.69 15.78 4.76
CA ASP A 78 -8.17 17.10 5.17
C ASP A 78 -8.91 16.94 6.49
N TYR A 79 -8.23 17.30 7.58
CA TYR A 79 -8.78 17.13 8.92
C TYR A 79 -9.99 18.03 9.20
N ASP A 80 -10.06 19.17 8.52
CA ASP A 80 -11.17 20.11 8.68
C ASP A 80 -12.45 19.60 8.00
N LYS A 81 -12.30 19.07 6.78
CA LYS A 81 -13.43 18.55 6.02
C LYS A 81 -13.71 17.08 6.30
N LYS A 82 -12.79 16.41 7.02
CA LYS A 82 -12.88 14.97 7.31
C LYS A 82 -12.92 14.13 6.06
N GLU A 83 -12.05 14.43 5.12
CA GLU A 83 -11.94 13.75 3.83
C GLU A 83 -10.53 13.21 3.64
N CYS A 84 -10.41 12.12 2.88
CA CYS A 84 -9.13 11.62 2.43
C CYS A 84 -9.31 10.75 1.19
N THR A 85 -8.20 10.48 0.50
CA THR A 85 -8.17 9.57 -0.65
C THR A 85 -7.56 8.25 -0.22
N LEU A 86 -8.17 7.15 -0.62
CA LEU A 86 -7.69 5.81 -0.35
C LEU A 86 -6.99 5.26 -1.58
N SER A 87 -5.82 4.67 -1.39
CA SER A 87 -5.06 4.03 -2.45
C SER A 87 -4.55 2.68 -1.96
N ILE A 88 -4.74 1.63 -2.76
CA ILE A 88 -4.32 0.26 -2.42
C ILE A 88 -3.50 -0.30 -3.57
N HIS A 89 -2.32 -0.84 -3.25
CA HIS A 89 -1.46 -1.50 -4.22
C HIS A 89 -1.04 -2.86 -3.67
N MET A 90 -1.31 -3.92 -4.43
CA MET A 90 -0.93 -5.27 -4.05
C MET A 90 0.42 -5.63 -4.67
N GLN A 91 1.17 -6.48 -3.97
CA GLN A 91 2.55 -6.82 -4.31
C GLN A 91 2.70 -7.49 -5.67
N ASN A 92 1.78 -8.39 -6.01
CA ASN A 92 1.83 -9.13 -7.26
C ASN A 92 0.46 -9.74 -7.57
N ASP A 93 0.36 -10.39 -8.75
CA ASP A 93 -0.91 -10.95 -9.19
C ASP A 93 -1.37 -12.16 -8.36
N MET A 94 -0.45 -12.83 -7.70
CA MET A 94 -0.79 -14.01 -6.90
C MET A 94 -1.68 -13.65 -5.71
N VAL A 95 -1.61 -12.43 -5.21
CA VAL A 95 -2.42 -11.98 -4.08
C VAL A 95 -3.63 -11.16 -4.49
N LYS A 96 -3.79 -10.88 -5.79
CA LYS A 96 -4.95 -10.18 -6.33
C LYS A 96 -6.12 -11.13 -6.51
N GLY A 97 -7.33 -10.59 -6.48
CA GLY A 97 -8.53 -11.38 -6.74
C GLY A 97 -8.96 -12.31 -5.62
N LYS A 98 -8.31 -12.24 -4.45
CA LYS A 98 -8.64 -13.08 -3.29
C LYS A 98 -9.44 -12.35 -2.21
N GLY A 99 -9.92 -11.14 -2.51
CA GLY A 99 -10.67 -10.35 -1.56
C GLY A 99 -9.83 -9.60 -0.54
N TYR A 100 -8.51 -9.66 -0.64
CA TYR A 100 -7.63 -9.00 0.31
C TYR A 100 -7.73 -7.48 0.22
N GLY A 101 -7.83 -6.94 -0.99
CA GLY A 101 -8.01 -5.51 -1.19
C GLY A 101 -9.31 -5.01 -0.56
N THR A 102 -10.40 -5.77 -0.70
CA THR A 102 -11.68 -5.43 -0.09
C THR A 102 -11.59 -5.44 1.42
N GLN A 103 -10.94 -6.45 2.01
CA GLN A 103 -10.72 -6.50 3.46
C GLN A 103 -9.90 -5.29 3.94
N ALA A 104 -8.84 -4.94 3.20
CA ALA A 104 -8.00 -3.79 3.53
C ALA A 104 -8.79 -2.50 3.50
N GLU A 105 -9.65 -2.33 2.49
CA GLU A 105 -10.50 -1.15 2.34
C GLU A 105 -11.43 -0.99 3.54
N HIS A 106 -12.08 -2.08 3.97
CA HIS A 106 -12.96 -2.05 5.14
C HIS A 106 -12.21 -1.66 6.40
N LEU A 107 -11.01 -2.21 6.61
CA LEU A 107 -10.19 -1.86 7.77
C LEU A 107 -9.74 -0.40 7.72
N ALA A 108 -9.40 0.10 6.54
CA ALA A 108 -8.97 1.49 6.37
C ALA A 108 -10.10 2.47 6.65
N VAL A 109 -11.31 2.16 6.19
CA VAL A 109 -12.49 3.00 6.45
C VAL A 109 -12.73 3.08 7.95
N LYS A 110 -12.63 1.97 8.66
CA LYS A 110 -12.78 1.95 10.10
C LYS A 110 -11.73 2.82 10.80
N ILE A 111 -10.48 2.73 10.38
CA ILE A 111 -9.40 3.56 10.93
C ILE A 111 -9.70 5.04 10.69
N ALA A 112 -10.14 5.39 9.48
CA ALA A 112 -10.44 6.77 9.15
C ALA A 112 -11.54 7.34 10.05
N PHE A 113 -12.60 6.57 10.31
CA PHE A 113 -13.68 7.02 11.19
C PHE A 113 -13.25 7.06 12.65
N ASP A 114 -12.51 6.07 13.13
CA ASP A 114 -12.15 5.96 14.54
C ASP A 114 -11.03 6.93 14.95
N GLU A 115 -10.05 7.17 14.08
CA GLU A 115 -8.87 7.95 14.41
C GLU A 115 -8.85 9.35 13.79
N LEU A 116 -9.44 9.52 12.62
CA LEU A 116 -9.40 10.79 11.90
C LEU A 116 -10.72 11.56 11.98
N GLY A 117 -11.72 10.92 12.46
CA GLY A 117 -13.06 11.52 12.56
C GLY A 117 -13.82 11.44 11.27
#